data_1b9619f686c4a95b590fceb7b916fef9
#
_entry.id   1b9619f686c4a95b590fceb7b916fef9
#
_cell.length_a   1.000
_cell.length_b   1.000
_cell.length_c   1.000
_cell.angle_alpha   90.00
_cell.angle_beta   90.00
_cell.angle_gamma   90.00
#
_symmetry.space_group_name_H-M   'P 1'
#
loop_
_entity.id
_entity.type
_entity.pdbx_description
1 polymer ?
#
loop_
_entity_poly.entity_id
_entity_poly.type
_entity_poly.pdbx_seq_one_letter_code
_entity_poly.pdbx_strand_id
1 'polypeptide(L)'
;MEEVILRIVKRDGHVQSFDPEKIRQAIIKAYRAGGVHEEAARIDNIVQSVTDFARQSGELVTVEQIQDRVEEELMRLNPFIAKKYIIYREWRTVERDKRTSMKHTMDGIVTIEKNDVNLGNANMSSHTPAGQMMTFASEVTKDYASKYLLSLRYSRAHRAGDIHIHDLDYYPTKTTTCVQYDIADLYERGFRTKNGSIRTPQNIHSYATLATIIFQTNQNEQHGGQAIPAFDFFMAPGVRKSFVTHLIERLRFVLELRQPTNTDLSTTLPKAIRNLTPLLTDSPQEAGRLYEGLCSASFPFSSTEVEIALATAFRKTRKDTHQAMEGFIHNLNTMHSRGGNQVVFSSINYGTDTSPEGRMVMEELLRATEEGLGHGEVPIFPIQIFKVKEGIN
;
A
#
# COMPACT_ATOMS: atom_id res chain seq x y z
N MET A 1 51.01 -27.82 37.29
CA MET A 1 50.13 -26.65 37.19
C MET A 1 49.43 -26.75 35.87
N GLU A 2 48.15 -27.04 35.88
CA GLU A 2 47.34 -27.02 34.64
C GLU A 2 47.34 -25.62 34.05
N GLU A 3 47.73 -25.53 32.81
CA GLU A 3 47.70 -24.29 32.04
C GLU A 3 46.23 -23.88 31.86
N VAL A 4 45.77 -22.87 32.63
CA VAL A 4 44.39 -22.38 32.56
C VAL A 4 44.20 -21.75 31.19
N ILE A 5 43.52 -22.49 30.29
CA ILE A 5 43.17 -21.97 28.97
C ILE A 5 42.19 -20.82 29.16
N LEU A 6 42.68 -19.58 28.96
CA LEU A 6 41.88 -18.37 29.03
C LEU A 6 40.84 -18.36 27.92
N ARG A 7 39.58 -18.12 28.26
CA ARG A 7 38.47 -18.11 27.29
C ARG A 7 37.79 -16.74 27.26
N ILE A 8 37.37 -16.31 26.07
CA ILE A 8 36.65 -15.06 25.87
C ILE A 8 35.28 -15.32 25.21
N VAL A 9 34.29 -14.50 25.55
CA VAL A 9 32.98 -14.50 24.94
C VAL A 9 33.00 -13.51 23.74
N LYS A 10 32.70 -14.04 22.58
CA LYS A 10 32.50 -13.20 21.36
C LYS A 10 31.16 -12.50 21.38
N ARG A 11 30.98 -11.50 20.51
CA ARG A 11 29.74 -10.71 20.34
C ARG A 11 28.51 -11.55 19.99
N ASP A 12 28.70 -12.68 19.31
CA ASP A 12 27.68 -13.66 18.97
C ASP A 12 27.39 -14.70 20.08
N GLY A 13 27.96 -14.48 21.27
CA GLY A 13 27.81 -15.39 22.43
C GLY A 13 28.72 -16.63 22.45
N HIS A 14 29.45 -16.87 21.33
CA HIS A 14 30.35 -18.05 21.32
C HIS A 14 31.59 -17.84 22.20
N VAL A 15 31.97 -18.89 22.89
CA VAL A 15 33.19 -18.92 23.74
C VAL A 15 34.36 -19.44 22.91
N GLN A 16 35.46 -18.69 22.87
CA GLN A 16 36.69 -19.03 22.14
C GLN A 16 37.90 -18.86 23.05
N SER A 17 38.99 -19.62 22.78
CA SER A 17 40.28 -19.42 23.42
C SER A 17 40.80 -18.01 23.19
N PHE A 18 41.34 -17.37 24.22
CA PHE A 18 41.99 -16.10 24.16
C PHE A 18 43.31 -16.21 23.36
N ASP A 19 43.52 -15.28 22.44
CA ASP A 19 44.69 -15.24 21.57
C ASP A 19 45.34 -13.86 21.66
N PRO A 20 46.43 -13.69 22.43
CA PRO A 20 47.14 -12.44 22.59
C PRO A 20 47.69 -11.86 21.27
N GLU A 21 48.02 -12.73 20.33
CA GLU A 21 48.57 -12.31 19.02
C GLU A 21 47.56 -11.48 18.21
N LYS A 22 46.27 -11.74 18.35
CA LYS A 22 45.22 -10.91 17.71
C LYS A 22 45.20 -9.49 18.24
N ILE A 23 45.49 -9.29 19.52
CA ILE A 23 45.62 -7.97 20.14
C ILE A 23 46.85 -7.29 19.58
N ARG A 24 48.00 -7.95 19.58
CA ARG A 24 49.26 -7.49 19.03
C ARG A 24 49.04 -6.97 17.59
N GLN A 25 48.48 -7.78 16.73
CA GLN A 25 48.23 -7.42 15.32
C GLN A 25 47.28 -6.22 15.17
N ALA A 26 46.27 -6.10 16.03
CA ALA A 26 45.38 -4.95 16.02
C ALA A 26 46.09 -3.63 16.37
N ILE A 27 46.97 -3.68 17.40
CA ILE A 27 47.78 -2.52 17.81
C ILE A 27 48.77 -2.12 16.73
N ILE A 28 49.50 -3.09 16.14
CA ILE A 28 50.44 -2.87 15.02
C ILE A 28 49.74 -2.16 13.87
N LYS A 29 48.53 -2.59 13.50
CA LYS A 29 47.74 -1.96 12.44
C LYS A 29 47.40 -0.49 12.77
N ALA A 30 47.12 -0.18 14.03
CA ALA A 30 46.85 1.18 14.47
C ALA A 30 48.11 2.08 14.36
N TYR A 31 49.29 1.56 14.73
CA TYR A 31 50.57 2.26 14.56
C TYR A 31 50.87 2.55 13.08
N ARG A 32 50.70 1.56 12.20
CA ARG A 32 50.87 1.71 10.77
C ARG A 32 49.93 2.75 10.18
N ALA A 33 48.64 2.71 10.58
CA ALA A 33 47.65 3.69 10.16
C ALA A 33 47.95 5.12 10.67
N GLY A 34 48.71 5.23 11.75
CA GLY A 34 49.20 6.49 12.32
C GLY A 34 50.48 7.00 11.66
N GLY A 35 51.17 6.22 10.84
CA GLY A 35 52.46 6.57 10.28
C GLY A 35 53.59 6.68 11.34
N VAL A 36 53.40 6.03 12.49
CA VAL A 36 54.36 6.06 13.62
C VAL A 36 55.11 4.72 13.65
N HIS A 37 56.42 4.80 13.93
CA HIS A 37 57.24 3.60 14.06
C HIS A 37 56.78 2.72 15.23
N GLU A 38 56.69 1.43 14.97
CA GLU A 38 56.25 0.43 15.95
C GLU A 38 57.38 0.21 17.00
N GLU A 39 57.09 0.49 18.28
CA GLU A 39 57.97 0.11 19.38
C GLU A 39 57.53 -1.24 19.95
N ALA A 40 58.16 -2.33 19.51
CA ALA A 40 57.75 -3.70 19.86
C ALA A 40 57.67 -3.91 21.38
N ALA A 41 58.58 -3.42 22.14
CA ALA A 41 58.57 -3.57 23.60
C ALA A 41 57.35 -2.88 24.28
N ARG A 42 56.86 -1.75 23.74
CA ARG A 42 55.65 -1.07 24.26
C ARG A 42 54.40 -1.85 23.89
N ILE A 43 54.36 -2.40 22.69
CA ILE A 43 53.23 -3.24 22.27
C ILE A 43 53.17 -4.50 23.13
N ASP A 44 54.32 -5.14 23.43
CA ASP A 44 54.41 -6.30 24.29
C ASP A 44 53.90 -6.02 25.73
N ASN A 45 54.25 -4.87 26.28
CA ASN A 45 53.77 -4.44 27.58
C ASN A 45 52.23 -4.26 27.60
N ILE A 46 51.62 -3.68 26.54
CA ILE A 46 50.16 -3.56 26.45
C ILE A 46 49.53 -4.95 26.36
N VAL A 47 50.02 -5.83 25.49
CA VAL A 47 49.50 -7.17 25.32
C VAL A 47 49.59 -7.97 26.63
N GLN A 48 50.69 -7.81 27.39
CA GLN A 48 50.85 -8.46 28.71
C GLN A 48 49.85 -7.88 29.71
N SER A 49 49.71 -6.56 29.84
CA SER A 49 48.74 -5.90 30.72
C SER A 49 47.30 -6.40 30.45
N VAL A 50 46.91 -6.49 29.19
CA VAL A 50 45.58 -6.97 28.78
C VAL A 50 45.42 -8.47 29.08
N THR A 51 46.46 -9.24 28.90
CA THR A 51 46.45 -10.69 29.22
C THR A 51 46.31 -10.92 30.73
N ASP A 52 47.02 -10.13 31.53
CA ASP A 52 46.93 -10.19 32.98
C ASP A 52 45.56 -9.75 33.52
N PHE A 53 44.98 -8.67 32.92
CA PHE A 53 43.61 -8.28 33.19
C PHE A 53 42.63 -9.42 32.91
N ALA A 54 42.75 -10.09 31.78
CA ALA A 54 41.88 -11.21 31.42
C ALA A 54 42.04 -12.40 32.39
N ARG A 55 43.24 -12.65 32.89
CA ARG A 55 43.50 -13.70 33.90
C ARG A 55 42.92 -13.36 35.28
N GLN A 56 43.03 -12.08 35.69
CA GLN A 56 42.57 -11.65 37.00
C GLN A 56 41.04 -11.53 37.09
N SER A 57 40.37 -11.37 36.00
CA SER A 57 38.91 -11.20 35.95
C SER A 57 38.14 -12.48 36.37
N GLY A 58 38.77 -13.65 36.41
CA GLY A 58 38.22 -14.90 36.98
C GLY A 58 36.94 -15.46 36.30
N GLU A 59 36.33 -14.71 35.45
CA GLU A 59 35.11 -15.00 34.68
C GLU A 59 35.39 -14.97 33.17
N LEU A 60 34.40 -15.39 32.39
CA LEU A 60 34.44 -15.24 30.94
C LEU A 60 34.46 -13.77 30.54
N VAL A 61 35.59 -13.26 30.06
CA VAL A 61 35.77 -11.89 29.63
C VAL A 61 35.24 -11.71 28.23
N THR A 62 34.52 -10.61 27.96
CA THR A 62 34.01 -10.30 26.64
C THR A 62 35.07 -9.65 25.73
N VAL A 63 34.89 -9.76 24.41
CA VAL A 63 35.76 -9.10 23.43
C VAL A 63 35.74 -7.57 23.64
N GLU A 64 34.61 -7.02 24.04
CA GLU A 64 34.44 -5.59 24.34
C GLU A 64 35.34 -5.16 25.52
N GLN A 65 35.30 -5.89 26.64
CA GLN A 65 36.13 -5.59 27.80
C GLN A 65 37.63 -5.67 27.47
N ILE A 66 38.04 -6.65 26.67
CA ILE A 66 39.43 -6.74 26.18
C ILE A 66 39.79 -5.52 25.34
N GLN A 67 38.90 -5.11 24.43
CA GLN A 67 39.15 -3.95 23.55
C GLN A 67 39.19 -2.63 24.32
N ASP A 68 38.29 -2.47 25.29
CA ASP A 68 38.27 -1.28 26.17
C ASP A 68 39.57 -1.20 26.97
N ARG A 69 40.08 -2.31 27.48
CA ARG A 69 41.35 -2.35 28.15
C ARG A 69 42.52 -1.98 27.23
N VAL A 70 42.54 -2.46 26.01
CA VAL A 70 43.55 -2.04 25.00
C VAL A 70 43.48 -0.52 24.74
N GLU A 71 42.29 0.04 24.63
CA GLU A 71 42.08 1.49 24.44
C GLU A 71 42.62 2.30 25.61
N GLU A 72 42.35 1.86 26.86
CA GLU A 72 42.86 2.51 28.06
C GLU A 72 44.42 2.53 28.09
N GLU A 73 45.04 1.40 27.81
CA GLU A 73 46.50 1.31 27.80
C GLU A 73 47.11 2.15 26.67
N LEU A 74 46.51 2.15 25.47
CA LEU A 74 46.94 2.97 24.36
C LEU A 74 46.75 4.46 24.67
N MET A 75 45.66 4.87 25.32
CA MET A 75 45.40 6.26 25.72
C MET A 75 46.44 6.75 26.70
N ARG A 76 46.91 5.92 27.63
CA ARG A 76 47.97 6.26 28.58
C ARG A 76 49.35 6.47 27.91
N LEU A 77 49.65 5.64 26.89
CA LEU A 77 50.96 5.60 26.26
C LEU A 77 51.05 6.56 25.04
N ASN A 78 50.05 6.54 24.19
CA ASN A 78 50.02 7.36 22.97
C ASN A 78 48.58 7.65 22.55
N PRO A 79 47.98 8.80 22.99
CA PRO A 79 46.60 9.16 22.65
C PRO A 79 46.32 9.27 21.14
N PHE A 80 47.33 9.59 20.35
CA PHE A 80 47.17 9.65 18.87
C PHE A 80 46.95 8.27 18.27
N ILE A 81 47.70 7.27 18.72
CA ILE A 81 47.54 5.89 18.28
C ILE A 81 46.24 5.27 18.85
N ALA A 82 45.91 5.58 20.10
CA ALA A 82 44.63 5.22 20.71
C ALA A 82 43.44 5.71 19.86
N LYS A 83 43.46 6.97 19.43
CA LYS A 83 42.43 7.50 18.51
C LYS A 83 42.32 6.73 17.20
N LYS A 84 43.46 6.35 16.59
CA LYS A 84 43.46 5.54 15.37
C LYS A 84 42.88 4.15 15.61
N TYR A 85 43.20 3.52 16.75
CA TYR A 85 42.70 2.20 17.15
C TYR A 85 41.18 2.25 17.35
N ILE A 86 40.66 3.25 18.08
CA ILE A 86 39.22 3.44 18.34
C ILE A 86 38.45 3.66 17.04
N ILE A 87 38.93 4.55 16.18
CA ILE A 87 38.29 4.83 14.87
C ILE A 87 38.28 3.57 14.01
N TYR A 88 39.38 2.81 13.96
CA TYR A 88 39.43 1.58 13.20
C TYR A 88 38.51 0.50 13.78
N ARG A 89 38.44 0.36 15.10
CA ARG A 89 37.51 -0.54 15.77
C ARG A 89 36.06 -0.22 15.42
N GLU A 90 35.66 1.05 15.53
CA GLU A 90 34.32 1.51 15.21
C GLU A 90 33.99 1.26 13.72
N TRP A 91 34.90 1.64 12.84
CA TRP A 91 34.73 1.37 11.41
C TRP A 91 34.55 -0.13 11.13
N ARG A 92 35.35 -1.00 11.75
CA ARG A 92 35.22 -2.47 11.60
C ARG A 92 33.91 -3.00 12.16
N THR A 93 33.37 -2.40 13.20
CA THR A 93 32.06 -2.74 13.77
C THR A 93 30.95 -2.39 12.80
N VAL A 94 30.94 -1.16 12.32
CA VAL A 94 29.97 -0.68 11.31
C VAL A 94 30.00 -1.52 10.04
N GLU A 95 31.20 -1.86 9.52
CA GLU A 95 31.34 -2.67 8.30
C GLU A 95 30.84 -4.13 8.51
N ARG A 96 31.05 -4.72 9.69
CA ARG A 96 30.50 -6.05 9.99
C ARG A 96 29.00 -6.01 10.10
N ASP A 97 28.46 -5.03 10.82
CA ASP A 97 27.02 -4.88 11.00
C ASP A 97 26.31 -4.67 9.65
N LYS A 98 26.93 -3.88 8.77
CA LYS A 98 26.42 -3.71 7.40
C LYS A 98 26.39 -5.03 6.62
N ARG A 99 27.48 -5.78 6.59
CA ARG A 99 27.60 -7.02 5.80
C ARG A 99 26.76 -8.16 6.37
N THR A 100 26.77 -8.33 7.68
CA THR A 100 26.06 -9.43 8.35
C THR A 100 24.56 -9.23 8.30
N SER A 101 24.08 -8.01 8.58
CA SER A 101 22.65 -7.66 8.51
C SER A 101 22.09 -7.87 7.11
N MET A 102 22.70 -7.25 6.09
CA MET A 102 22.23 -7.36 4.71
C MET A 102 22.26 -8.80 4.18
N LYS A 103 23.38 -9.53 4.42
CA LYS A 103 23.47 -10.93 3.99
C LYS A 103 22.40 -11.80 4.66
N HIS A 104 22.21 -11.66 5.97
CA HIS A 104 21.20 -12.41 6.70
C HIS A 104 19.77 -12.13 6.18
N THR A 105 19.46 -10.85 5.93
CA THR A 105 18.18 -10.45 5.34
C THR A 105 17.98 -11.06 3.96
N MET A 106 19.02 -10.99 3.10
CA MET A 106 18.95 -11.56 1.74
C MET A 106 18.85 -13.08 1.74
N ASP A 107 19.64 -13.76 2.57
CA ASP A 107 19.55 -15.22 2.73
C ASP A 107 18.14 -15.62 3.23
N GLY A 108 17.55 -14.86 4.16
CA GLY A 108 16.18 -15.05 4.64
C GLY A 108 15.14 -14.96 3.51
N ILE A 109 15.24 -13.97 2.62
CA ILE A 109 14.31 -13.83 1.50
C ILE A 109 14.43 -14.97 0.48
N VAL A 110 15.65 -15.48 0.24
CA VAL A 110 15.88 -16.57 -0.72
C VAL A 110 15.45 -17.93 -0.16
N THR A 111 15.58 -18.15 1.16
CA THR A 111 15.33 -19.45 1.81
C THR A 111 13.93 -19.59 2.38
N ILE A 112 13.03 -18.62 2.14
CA ILE A 112 11.66 -18.61 2.65
C ILE A 112 10.92 -19.90 2.26
N GLU A 113 10.45 -20.64 3.25
CA GLU A 113 9.50 -21.73 3.04
C GLU A 113 8.13 -21.18 2.63
N LYS A 114 7.48 -21.83 1.65
CA LYS A 114 6.22 -21.40 1.03
C LYS A 114 5.04 -21.19 2.01
N ASN A 115 5.18 -21.58 3.26
CA ASN A 115 4.12 -21.54 4.28
C ASN A 115 4.42 -20.59 5.46
N ASP A 116 5.37 -19.68 5.35
CA ASP A 116 5.64 -18.73 6.43
C ASP A 116 4.58 -17.63 6.45
N VAL A 117 3.65 -17.73 7.41
CA VAL A 117 2.55 -16.79 7.64
C VAL A 117 3.04 -15.36 7.93
N ASN A 118 4.27 -15.22 8.46
CA ASN A 118 4.86 -13.90 8.77
C ASN A 118 5.20 -13.08 7.51
N LEU A 119 5.18 -13.70 6.35
CA LEU A 119 5.42 -13.06 5.05
C LEU A 119 4.13 -12.79 4.29
N GLY A 120 2.99 -13.17 4.84
CA GLY A 120 1.68 -12.94 4.28
C GLY A 120 1.34 -11.46 4.24
N ASN A 121 1.41 -10.86 3.07
CA ASN A 121 0.84 -9.54 2.81
C ASN A 121 -0.40 -9.74 1.93
N ALA A 122 -1.57 -9.30 2.40
CA ALA A 122 -2.84 -9.52 1.72
C ALA A 122 -2.88 -8.99 0.28
N ASN A 123 -2.05 -8.01 -0.05
CA ASN A 123 -2.02 -7.38 -1.37
C ASN A 123 -0.78 -7.71 -2.22
N MET A 124 0.16 -8.51 -1.69
CA MET A 124 1.38 -8.87 -2.41
C MET A 124 1.78 -10.33 -2.14
N SER A 125 2.16 -11.06 -3.19
CA SER A 125 2.73 -12.40 -3.04
C SER A 125 4.27 -12.33 -3.03
N SER A 126 4.88 -12.59 -1.89
CA SER A 126 6.35 -12.67 -1.73
C SER A 126 6.98 -13.90 -2.41
N HIS A 127 6.17 -14.85 -2.89
CA HIS A 127 6.66 -16.07 -3.54
C HIS A 127 6.89 -15.92 -5.05
N THR A 128 6.38 -14.86 -5.66
CA THR A 128 6.63 -14.57 -7.07
C THR A 128 8.00 -13.89 -7.26
N PRO A 129 8.67 -14.07 -8.42
CA PRO A 129 9.92 -13.34 -8.69
C PRO A 129 9.80 -11.82 -8.51
N ALA A 130 8.70 -11.23 -8.97
CA ALA A 130 8.43 -9.80 -8.79
C ALA A 130 8.27 -9.44 -7.30
N GLY A 131 7.57 -10.25 -6.51
CA GLY A 131 7.42 -10.06 -5.07
C GLY A 131 8.74 -10.16 -4.31
N GLN A 132 9.57 -11.15 -4.64
CA GLN A 132 10.91 -11.27 -4.08
C GLN A 132 11.77 -10.03 -4.39
N MET A 133 11.75 -9.56 -5.63
CA MET A 133 12.46 -8.33 -6.01
C MET A 133 11.96 -7.10 -5.26
N MET A 134 10.65 -6.97 -5.06
CA MET A 134 10.09 -5.88 -4.24
C MET A 134 10.51 -6.00 -2.78
N THR A 135 10.55 -7.20 -2.21
CA THR A 135 11.02 -7.44 -0.84
C THR A 135 12.49 -7.10 -0.70
N PHE A 136 13.35 -7.49 -1.67
CA PHE A 136 14.74 -7.05 -1.71
C PHE A 136 14.87 -5.54 -1.74
N ALA A 137 14.12 -4.87 -2.61
CA ALA A 137 14.14 -3.41 -2.70
C ALA A 137 13.70 -2.74 -1.39
N SER A 138 12.63 -3.24 -0.76
CA SER A 138 12.14 -2.76 0.54
C SER A 138 13.21 -2.87 1.62
N GLU A 139 13.83 -4.03 1.78
CA GLU A 139 14.85 -4.24 2.82
C GLU A 139 16.12 -3.40 2.58
N VAL A 140 16.56 -3.26 1.33
CA VAL A 140 17.70 -2.39 0.98
C VAL A 140 17.40 -0.93 1.28
N THR A 141 16.20 -0.46 0.94
CA THR A 141 15.81 0.93 1.20
C THR A 141 15.58 1.24 2.68
N LYS A 142 15.05 0.32 3.47
CA LYS A 142 14.98 0.43 4.94
C LYS A 142 16.36 0.56 5.55
N ASP A 143 17.30 -0.29 5.13
CA ASP A 143 18.68 -0.26 5.62
C ASP A 143 19.37 1.07 5.25
N TYR A 144 19.19 1.51 4.00
CA TYR A 144 19.69 2.81 3.54
C TYR A 144 19.10 3.98 4.35
N ALA A 145 17.77 4.01 4.53
CA ALA A 145 17.11 5.06 5.30
C ALA A 145 17.62 5.08 6.75
N SER A 146 17.72 3.92 7.39
CA SER A 146 18.16 3.78 8.77
C SER A 146 19.62 4.22 9.00
N LYS A 147 20.49 3.97 8.02
CA LYS A 147 21.94 4.21 8.16
C LYS A 147 22.39 5.58 7.69
N TYR A 148 21.70 6.16 6.69
CA TYR A 148 22.18 7.36 5.99
C TYR A 148 21.23 8.54 6.00
N LEU A 149 19.90 8.31 6.14
CA LEU A 149 18.92 9.41 6.08
C LEU A 149 18.39 9.80 7.46
N LEU A 150 18.20 8.83 8.35
CA LEU A 150 17.79 9.10 9.72
C LEU A 150 18.98 9.52 10.58
N SER A 151 18.76 10.46 11.51
CA SER A 151 19.74 10.71 12.55
C SER A 151 19.94 9.44 13.40
N LEU A 152 21.14 9.26 13.93
CA LEU A 152 21.49 8.10 14.75
C LEU A 152 20.53 7.91 15.94
N ARG A 153 20.03 9.02 16.51
CA ARG A 153 19.06 9.00 17.61
C ARG A 153 17.76 8.32 17.20
N TYR A 154 17.18 8.71 16.08
CA TYR A 154 15.90 8.14 15.59
C TYR A 154 16.06 6.73 15.08
N SER A 155 17.16 6.44 14.38
CA SER A 155 17.47 5.08 13.92
C SER A 155 17.65 4.11 15.10
N ARG A 156 18.29 4.54 16.20
CA ARG A 156 18.42 3.72 17.41
C ARG A 156 17.07 3.50 18.10
N ALA A 157 16.29 4.57 18.29
CA ALA A 157 14.96 4.49 18.91
C ALA A 157 14.00 3.58 18.13
N HIS A 158 14.04 3.66 16.79
CA HIS A 158 13.24 2.77 15.93
C HIS A 158 13.66 1.31 16.06
N ARG A 159 14.97 1.01 16.07
CA ARG A 159 15.49 -0.35 16.24
C ARG A 159 15.27 -0.91 17.66
N ALA A 160 15.27 -0.05 18.66
CA ALA A 160 14.97 -0.45 20.05
C ALA A 160 13.47 -0.65 20.30
N GLY A 161 12.59 -0.22 19.39
CA GLY A 161 11.15 -0.28 19.57
C GLY A 161 10.55 0.88 20.36
N ASP A 162 11.35 1.91 20.71
CA ASP A 162 10.87 3.10 21.43
C ASP A 162 9.92 3.94 20.55
N ILE A 163 10.15 3.94 19.25
CA ILE A 163 9.28 4.52 18.22
C ILE A 163 9.17 3.57 17.03
N HIS A 164 8.08 3.69 16.28
CA HIS A 164 7.93 3.03 14.99
C HIS A 164 7.84 4.08 13.86
N ILE A 165 8.75 3.98 12.89
CA ILE A 165 8.68 4.77 11.65
C ILE A 165 8.01 3.88 10.59
N HIS A 166 6.77 4.23 10.26
CA HIS A 166 5.98 3.49 9.29
C HIS A 166 6.52 3.68 7.86
N ASP A 167 6.43 2.64 7.02
CA ASP A 167 6.84 2.67 5.61
C ASP A 167 8.27 3.20 5.38
N LEU A 168 9.21 2.79 6.25
CA LEU A 168 10.58 3.26 6.22
C LEU A 168 11.31 2.96 4.92
N ASP A 169 10.90 1.93 4.20
CA ASP A 169 11.38 1.58 2.86
C ASP A 169 11.01 2.61 1.79
N TYR A 170 9.86 3.27 1.94
CA TYR A 170 9.44 4.35 1.05
C TYR A 170 9.94 5.73 1.47
N TYR A 171 10.50 5.88 2.68
CA TYR A 171 11.03 7.15 3.19
C TYR A 171 11.99 7.87 2.22
N PRO A 172 12.92 7.19 1.51
CA PRO A 172 13.80 7.84 0.55
C PRO A 172 13.08 8.43 -0.66
N THR A 173 11.92 7.92 -1.02
CA THR A 173 11.14 8.38 -2.18
C THR A 173 10.37 9.66 -1.93
N LYS A 174 10.18 10.05 -0.64
CA LYS A 174 9.38 11.20 -0.20
C LYS A 174 7.93 11.15 -0.69
N THR A 175 7.41 9.95 -0.91
CA THR A 175 6.01 9.75 -1.31
C THR A 175 5.06 10.06 -0.16
N THR A 176 3.82 10.38 -0.50
CA THR A 176 2.71 10.39 0.47
C THR A 176 2.27 8.96 0.79
N THR A 177 1.71 8.77 1.98
CA THR A 177 1.13 7.50 2.41
C THR A 177 -0.34 7.70 2.75
N CYS A 178 -1.21 6.73 2.42
CA CYS A 178 -2.63 6.70 2.76
C CYS A 178 -3.39 7.95 2.29
N VAL A 179 -4.12 7.82 1.21
CA VAL A 179 -4.89 8.93 0.61
C VAL A 179 -6.39 8.64 0.57
N GLN A 180 -7.17 9.70 0.64
CA GLN A 180 -8.61 9.68 0.34
C GLN A 180 -8.87 10.54 -0.90
N TYR A 181 -9.80 10.08 -1.74
CA TYR A 181 -10.14 10.76 -2.99
C TYR A 181 -11.46 11.48 -2.91
N ASP A 182 -11.49 12.73 -3.32
CA ASP A 182 -12.71 13.36 -3.83
C ASP A 182 -12.86 13.00 -5.31
N ILE A 183 -13.47 11.85 -5.58
CA ILE A 183 -13.65 11.38 -6.94
C ILE A 183 -14.76 12.15 -7.67
N ALA A 184 -15.63 12.89 -6.97
CA ALA A 184 -16.62 13.75 -7.63
C ALA A 184 -15.93 14.84 -8.46
N ASP A 185 -14.94 15.53 -7.89
CA ASP A 185 -14.15 16.54 -8.60
C ASP A 185 -13.39 15.91 -9.79
N LEU A 186 -12.80 14.73 -9.60
CA LEU A 186 -12.13 14.01 -10.69
C LEU A 186 -13.08 13.61 -11.82
N TYR A 187 -14.32 13.23 -11.50
CA TYR A 187 -15.32 12.86 -12.49
C TYR A 187 -15.88 14.08 -13.24
N GLU A 188 -16.03 15.22 -12.57
CA GLU A 188 -16.55 16.43 -13.18
C GLU A 188 -15.55 17.05 -14.16
N ARG A 189 -14.30 17.19 -13.76
CA ARG A 189 -13.24 17.81 -14.57
C ARG A 189 -12.56 16.86 -15.54
N GLY A 190 -12.67 15.55 -15.28
CA GLY A 190 -11.77 14.58 -15.84
C GLY A 190 -10.37 14.69 -15.23
N PHE A 191 -9.47 13.80 -15.61
CA PHE A 191 -8.09 13.80 -15.13
C PHE A 191 -7.12 13.28 -16.18
N ARG A 192 -5.84 13.54 -15.97
CA ARG A 192 -4.78 13.04 -16.84
C ARG A 192 -4.00 11.94 -16.15
N THR A 193 -3.80 10.85 -16.87
CA THR A 193 -2.80 9.82 -16.54
C THR A 193 -1.54 10.08 -17.36
N LYS A 194 -0.48 9.35 -17.08
CA LYS A 194 0.76 9.42 -17.85
C LYS A 194 0.53 9.20 -19.35
N ASN A 195 -0.43 8.36 -19.72
CA ASN A 195 -0.65 7.91 -21.09
C ASN A 195 -1.86 8.54 -21.78
N GLY A 196 -2.64 9.38 -21.09
CA GLY A 196 -3.82 10.00 -21.72
C GLY A 196 -4.70 10.79 -20.77
N SER A 197 -5.74 11.41 -21.34
CA SER A 197 -6.74 12.15 -20.59
C SER A 197 -8.01 11.32 -20.44
N ILE A 198 -8.59 11.35 -19.27
CA ILE A 198 -9.83 10.68 -18.92
C ILE A 198 -10.92 11.74 -18.84
N ARG A 199 -12.00 11.51 -19.56
CA ARG A 199 -13.18 12.41 -19.57
C ARG A 199 -14.22 12.00 -18.54
N THR A 200 -15.16 12.88 -18.26
CA THR A 200 -16.32 12.65 -17.40
C THR A 200 -17.08 11.37 -17.75
N PRO A 201 -17.34 10.47 -16.80
CA PRO A 201 -18.08 9.23 -17.05
C PRO A 201 -19.56 9.48 -17.34
N GLN A 202 -20.17 8.63 -18.19
CA GLN A 202 -21.53 8.83 -18.69
C GLN A 202 -22.55 7.78 -18.21
N ASN A 203 -22.10 6.68 -17.63
CA ASN A 203 -22.96 5.60 -17.10
C ASN A 203 -22.29 4.91 -15.92
N ILE A 204 -23.03 4.09 -15.18
CA ILE A 204 -22.54 3.45 -13.97
C ILE A 204 -21.31 2.57 -14.20
N HIS A 205 -21.22 1.87 -15.35
CA HIS A 205 -20.02 1.08 -15.67
C HIS A 205 -18.78 1.95 -15.80
N SER A 206 -18.89 3.09 -16.48
CA SER A 206 -17.75 4.01 -16.61
C SER A 206 -17.39 4.68 -15.27
N TYR A 207 -18.35 4.95 -14.39
CA TYR A 207 -18.09 5.42 -13.03
C TYR A 207 -17.26 4.40 -12.21
N ALA A 208 -17.71 3.14 -12.18
CA ALA A 208 -17.01 2.07 -11.48
C ALA A 208 -15.63 1.78 -12.08
N THR A 209 -15.52 1.72 -13.39
CA THR A 209 -14.24 1.52 -14.10
C THR A 209 -13.24 2.64 -13.79
N LEU A 210 -13.68 3.91 -13.80
CA LEU A 210 -12.79 5.03 -13.50
C LEU A 210 -12.35 5.05 -12.02
N ALA A 211 -13.20 4.64 -11.08
CA ALA A 211 -12.78 4.44 -9.68
C ALA A 211 -11.64 3.43 -9.58
N THR A 212 -11.75 2.30 -10.30
CA THR A 212 -10.69 1.30 -10.38
C THR A 212 -9.39 1.88 -10.98
N ILE A 213 -9.51 2.63 -12.08
CA ILE A 213 -8.35 3.26 -12.73
C ILE A 213 -7.66 4.27 -11.81
N ILE A 214 -8.42 5.07 -11.05
CA ILE A 214 -7.88 6.01 -10.08
C ILE A 214 -7.04 5.26 -9.04
N PHE A 215 -7.59 4.22 -8.42
CA PHE A 215 -6.88 3.39 -7.45
C PHE A 215 -5.60 2.79 -8.04
N GLN A 216 -5.70 2.15 -9.21
CA GLN A 216 -4.56 1.46 -9.83
C GLN A 216 -3.47 2.42 -10.33
N THR A 217 -3.85 3.56 -10.89
CA THR A 217 -2.88 4.56 -11.34
C THR A 217 -2.12 5.15 -10.16
N ASN A 218 -2.84 5.55 -9.11
CA ASN A 218 -2.22 6.17 -7.96
C ASN A 218 -1.40 5.21 -7.12
N GLN A 219 -1.66 3.90 -7.17
CA GLN A 219 -0.84 2.91 -6.47
C GLN A 219 0.64 2.94 -6.89
N ASN A 220 0.93 3.42 -8.11
CA ASN A 220 2.31 3.58 -8.58
C ASN A 220 2.95 4.91 -8.13
N GLU A 221 2.14 5.89 -7.74
CA GLU A 221 2.60 7.23 -7.40
C GLU A 221 2.72 7.46 -5.88
N GLN A 222 2.14 6.57 -5.06
CA GLN A 222 2.15 6.67 -3.61
C GLN A 222 2.26 5.30 -2.95
N HIS A 223 2.47 5.25 -1.61
CA HIS A 223 2.46 4.03 -0.82
C HIS A 223 1.35 4.04 0.23
N GLY A 224 0.89 2.83 0.64
CA GLY A 224 -0.15 2.67 1.64
C GLY A 224 -1.57 2.59 1.09
N GLY A 225 -2.54 2.66 1.98
CA GLY A 225 -3.96 2.48 1.66
C GLY A 225 -4.56 3.64 0.89
N GLN A 226 -5.57 3.33 0.10
CA GLN A 226 -6.32 4.30 -0.68
C GLN A 226 -7.80 4.16 -0.36
N ALA A 227 -8.51 5.28 -0.19
CA ALA A 227 -9.91 5.26 0.22
C ALA A 227 -10.81 6.16 -0.62
N ILE A 228 -12.04 5.71 -0.85
CA ILE A 228 -13.14 6.54 -1.36
C ILE A 228 -14.13 6.74 -0.20
N PRO A 229 -14.21 7.94 0.40
CA PRO A 229 -14.90 8.16 1.68
C PRO A 229 -16.43 8.26 1.58
N ALA A 230 -17.01 8.32 0.37
CA ALA A 230 -18.44 8.47 0.12
C ALA A 230 -18.83 7.80 -1.19
N PHE A 231 -18.57 6.48 -1.28
CA PHE A 231 -18.70 5.72 -2.52
C PHE A 231 -20.12 5.72 -3.07
N ASP A 232 -21.13 5.60 -2.21
CA ASP A 232 -22.56 5.70 -2.55
C ASP A 232 -22.90 7.01 -3.24
N PHE A 233 -22.54 8.14 -2.65
CA PHE A 233 -22.75 9.48 -3.24
C PHE A 233 -22.01 9.66 -4.56
N PHE A 234 -20.79 9.13 -4.66
CA PHE A 234 -19.98 9.32 -5.86
C PHE A 234 -20.43 8.47 -7.04
N MET A 235 -21.05 7.31 -6.79
CA MET A 235 -21.60 6.43 -7.81
C MET A 235 -23.04 6.79 -8.23
N ALA A 236 -23.81 7.40 -7.33
CA ALA A 236 -25.22 7.76 -7.56
C ALA A 236 -25.46 8.53 -8.88
N PRO A 237 -24.65 9.52 -9.28
CA PRO A 237 -24.82 10.19 -10.58
C PRO A 237 -24.67 9.25 -11.78
N GLY A 238 -23.83 8.20 -11.66
CA GLY A 238 -23.66 7.17 -12.68
C GLY A 238 -24.92 6.33 -12.87
N VAL A 239 -25.56 5.94 -11.77
CA VAL A 239 -26.87 5.24 -11.79
C VAL A 239 -27.93 6.12 -12.44
N ARG A 240 -27.99 7.39 -12.03
CA ARG A 240 -28.92 8.37 -12.59
C ARG A 240 -28.78 8.53 -14.10
N LYS A 241 -27.57 8.70 -14.59
CA LYS A 241 -27.29 8.83 -16.02
C LYS A 241 -27.68 7.57 -16.79
N SER A 242 -27.39 6.39 -16.24
CA SER A 242 -27.79 5.09 -16.83
C SER A 242 -29.29 4.97 -16.92
N PHE A 243 -30.01 5.27 -15.84
CA PHE A 243 -31.46 5.19 -15.80
C PHE A 243 -32.13 6.10 -16.85
N VAL A 244 -31.75 7.36 -16.90
CA VAL A 244 -32.28 8.32 -17.88
C VAL A 244 -31.98 7.85 -19.31
N THR A 245 -30.80 7.32 -19.55
CA THR A 245 -30.42 6.77 -20.86
C THR A 245 -31.29 5.59 -21.26
N HIS A 246 -31.50 4.63 -20.37
CA HIS A 246 -32.35 3.47 -20.63
C HIS A 246 -33.80 3.84 -20.87
N LEU A 247 -34.33 4.80 -20.11
CA LEU A 247 -35.67 5.31 -20.30
C LEU A 247 -35.83 5.98 -21.69
N ILE A 248 -34.88 6.83 -22.06
CA ILE A 248 -34.86 7.45 -23.40
C ILE A 248 -34.79 6.40 -24.50
N GLU A 249 -33.92 5.40 -24.38
CA GLU A 249 -33.78 4.35 -25.39
C GLU A 249 -35.06 3.55 -25.56
N ARG A 250 -35.74 3.20 -24.46
CA ARG A 250 -37.02 2.48 -24.52
C ARG A 250 -38.15 3.27 -25.16
N LEU A 251 -38.32 4.51 -24.77
CA LEU A 251 -39.33 5.37 -25.35
C LEU A 251 -39.02 5.71 -26.83
N ARG A 252 -37.75 5.92 -27.15
CA ARG A 252 -37.32 6.11 -28.54
C ARG A 252 -37.67 4.89 -29.41
N PHE A 253 -37.40 3.69 -28.93
CA PHE A 253 -37.77 2.47 -29.65
C PHE A 253 -39.27 2.37 -29.93
N VAL A 254 -40.12 2.78 -28.98
CA VAL A 254 -41.57 2.84 -29.17
C VAL A 254 -41.94 3.85 -30.24
N LEU A 255 -41.31 5.02 -30.25
CA LEU A 255 -41.54 6.05 -31.30
C LEU A 255 -41.13 5.56 -32.68
N GLU A 256 -39.99 4.91 -32.82
CA GLU A 256 -39.47 4.37 -34.06
C GLU A 256 -40.38 3.28 -34.65
N LEU A 257 -40.98 2.47 -33.80
CA LEU A 257 -41.96 1.45 -34.23
C LEU A 257 -43.27 2.07 -34.75
N ARG A 258 -43.71 3.20 -34.15
CA ARG A 258 -44.95 3.83 -34.48
C ARG A 258 -44.83 4.82 -35.65
N GLN A 259 -43.75 5.56 -35.68
CA GLN A 259 -43.51 6.67 -36.60
C GLN A 259 -42.08 6.67 -37.13
N PRO A 260 -41.71 5.69 -37.97
CA PRO A 260 -40.33 5.51 -38.40
C PRO A 260 -39.75 6.68 -39.19
N THR A 261 -40.60 7.55 -39.73
CA THR A 261 -40.21 8.73 -40.53
C THR A 261 -40.14 10.04 -39.73
N ASN A 262 -40.61 10.04 -38.47
CA ASN A 262 -40.64 11.27 -37.66
C ASN A 262 -39.35 11.38 -36.82
N THR A 263 -38.32 11.94 -37.41
CA THR A 263 -37.02 12.16 -36.76
C THR A 263 -37.07 13.26 -35.72
N ASP A 264 -37.97 14.23 -35.80
CA ASP A 264 -38.03 15.39 -34.90
C ASP A 264 -38.41 14.97 -33.47
N LEU A 265 -39.41 14.12 -33.30
CA LEU A 265 -39.81 13.60 -32.00
C LEU A 265 -38.69 12.77 -31.35
N SER A 266 -37.99 11.95 -32.14
CA SER A 266 -36.86 11.15 -31.65
C SER A 266 -35.69 12.03 -31.18
N THR A 267 -35.41 13.15 -31.82
CA THR A 267 -34.34 14.11 -31.46
C THR A 267 -34.70 14.96 -30.23
N THR A 268 -36.00 15.31 -30.06
CA THR A 268 -36.46 16.15 -28.94
C THR A 268 -36.72 15.36 -27.64
N LEU A 269 -37.03 14.07 -27.75
CA LEU A 269 -37.33 13.18 -26.62
C LEU A 269 -36.28 13.22 -25.49
N PRO A 270 -34.95 13.14 -25.74
CA PRO A 270 -33.96 13.20 -24.68
C PRO A 270 -34.02 14.47 -23.85
N LYS A 271 -34.33 15.61 -24.46
CA LYS A 271 -34.48 16.88 -23.76
C LYS A 271 -35.75 16.89 -22.90
N ALA A 272 -36.87 16.40 -23.44
CA ALA A 272 -38.12 16.29 -22.70
C ALA A 272 -37.98 15.41 -21.46
N ILE A 273 -37.40 14.21 -21.59
CA ILE A 273 -37.19 13.32 -20.45
C ILE A 273 -36.26 13.92 -19.39
N ARG A 274 -35.17 14.59 -19.78
CA ARG A 274 -34.29 15.26 -18.82
C ARG A 274 -34.99 16.39 -18.07
N ASN A 275 -35.85 17.16 -18.75
CA ASN A 275 -36.62 18.24 -18.14
C ASN A 275 -37.66 17.70 -17.14
N LEU A 276 -38.23 16.53 -17.40
CA LEU A 276 -39.19 15.89 -16.50
C LEU A 276 -38.53 15.29 -15.25
N THR A 277 -37.20 15.20 -15.24
CA THR A 277 -36.40 14.64 -14.08
C THR A 277 -37.03 13.37 -13.50
N PRO A 278 -37.12 12.26 -14.29
CA PRO A 278 -37.77 11.05 -13.84
C PRO A 278 -37.12 10.47 -12.58
N LEU A 279 -37.91 10.03 -11.59
CA LEU A 279 -37.40 9.40 -10.40
C LEU A 279 -36.93 7.96 -10.68
N LEU A 280 -35.89 7.51 -9.99
CA LEU A 280 -35.40 6.13 -10.10
C LEU A 280 -36.34 5.18 -9.34
N THR A 281 -37.41 4.76 -9.99
CA THR A 281 -38.41 3.85 -9.46
C THR A 281 -39.16 3.19 -10.61
N ASP A 282 -39.88 2.12 -10.36
CA ASP A 282 -40.84 1.46 -11.25
C ASP A 282 -42.29 1.69 -10.81
N SER A 283 -42.53 2.67 -9.95
CA SER A 283 -43.87 2.91 -9.38
C SER A 283 -44.86 3.41 -10.42
N PRO A 284 -46.15 2.95 -10.36
CA PRO A 284 -47.21 3.43 -11.22
C PRO A 284 -47.47 4.94 -11.10
N GLN A 285 -47.24 5.53 -9.93
CA GLN A 285 -47.42 6.95 -9.69
C GLN A 285 -46.41 7.77 -10.53
N GLU A 286 -45.16 7.36 -10.54
CA GLU A 286 -44.13 8.02 -11.37
C GLU A 286 -44.39 7.81 -12.85
N ALA A 287 -44.85 6.62 -13.28
CA ALA A 287 -45.24 6.36 -14.63
C ALA A 287 -46.37 7.30 -15.08
N GLY A 288 -47.39 7.52 -14.25
CA GLY A 288 -48.48 8.46 -14.49
C GLY A 288 -47.99 9.90 -14.63
N ARG A 289 -47.12 10.37 -13.73
CA ARG A 289 -46.52 11.70 -13.79
C ARG A 289 -45.70 11.91 -15.08
N LEU A 290 -44.90 10.92 -15.47
CA LEU A 290 -44.12 10.99 -16.71
C LEU A 290 -45.01 10.98 -17.94
N TYR A 291 -46.06 10.16 -17.94
CA TYR A 291 -47.05 10.13 -19.04
C TYR A 291 -47.71 11.51 -19.25
N GLU A 292 -48.23 12.14 -18.20
CA GLU A 292 -48.82 13.47 -18.26
C GLU A 292 -47.83 14.52 -18.80
N GLY A 293 -46.57 14.49 -18.31
CA GLY A 293 -45.53 15.37 -18.79
C GLY A 293 -45.19 15.18 -20.27
N LEU A 294 -45.12 13.93 -20.71
CA LEU A 294 -44.87 13.60 -22.12
C LEU A 294 -46.05 13.97 -23.04
N CYS A 295 -47.29 13.76 -22.59
CA CYS A 295 -48.48 14.23 -23.31
C CYS A 295 -48.49 15.75 -23.45
N SER A 296 -48.18 16.47 -22.39
CA SER A 296 -48.05 17.95 -22.40
C SER A 296 -46.96 18.44 -23.39
N ALA A 297 -45.93 17.63 -23.60
CA ALA A 297 -44.88 17.87 -24.59
C ALA A 297 -45.20 17.28 -25.98
N SER A 298 -46.46 16.89 -26.22
CA SER A 298 -46.98 16.37 -27.49
C SER A 298 -46.34 15.06 -28.00
N PHE A 299 -45.87 14.20 -27.08
CA PHE A 299 -45.41 12.87 -27.46
C PHE A 299 -46.57 11.86 -27.48
N PRO A 300 -46.68 11.01 -28.52
CA PRO A 300 -47.81 10.11 -28.74
C PRO A 300 -47.68 8.76 -27.99
N PHE A 301 -47.32 8.78 -26.72
CA PHE A 301 -47.24 7.57 -25.91
C PHE A 301 -48.59 7.25 -25.25
N SER A 302 -48.86 5.99 -24.99
CA SER A 302 -49.90 5.55 -24.06
C SER A 302 -49.34 5.42 -22.64
N SER A 303 -50.23 5.48 -21.63
CA SER A 303 -49.85 5.29 -20.24
C SER A 303 -49.13 3.95 -20.02
N THR A 304 -49.65 2.87 -20.61
CA THR A 304 -49.02 1.52 -20.53
C THR A 304 -47.63 1.47 -21.13
N GLU A 305 -47.36 2.19 -22.21
CA GLU A 305 -46.03 2.20 -22.81
C GLU A 305 -45.01 2.93 -21.92
N VAL A 306 -45.42 4.03 -21.29
CA VAL A 306 -44.59 4.78 -20.36
C VAL A 306 -44.32 3.93 -19.12
N GLU A 307 -45.31 3.22 -18.59
CA GLU A 307 -45.17 2.29 -17.46
C GLU A 307 -44.20 1.15 -17.78
N ILE A 308 -44.37 0.49 -18.90
CA ILE A 308 -43.46 -0.59 -19.36
C ILE A 308 -42.04 -0.06 -19.58
N ALA A 309 -41.92 1.12 -20.19
CA ALA A 309 -40.62 1.73 -20.43
C ALA A 309 -39.90 2.09 -19.10
N LEU A 310 -40.61 2.67 -18.14
CA LEU A 310 -40.09 3.00 -16.81
C LEU A 310 -39.63 1.75 -16.05
N ALA A 311 -40.50 0.74 -15.92
CA ALA A 311 -40.18 -0.51 -15.25
C ALA A 311 -39.00 -1.25 -15.91
N THR A 312 -38.93 -1.20 -17.25
CA THR A 312 -37.83 -1.84 -17.98
C THR A 312 -36.51 -1.07 -17.77
N ALA A 313 -36.55 0.27 -17.82
CA ALA A 313 -35.40 1.10 -17.55
C ALA A 313 -34.87 0.90 -16.12
N PHE A 314 -35.76 0.82 -15.12
CA PHE A 314 -35.40 0.55 -13.72
C PHE A 314 -34.68 -0.79 -13.59
N ARG A 315 -35.28 -1.90 -14.09
CA ARG A 315 -34.67 -3.23 -14.04
C ARG A 315 -33.33 -3.29 -14.77
N LYS A 316 -33.23 -2.65 -15.93
CA LYS A 316 -31.97 -2.60 -16.69
C LYS A 316 -30.89 -1.85 -15.92
N THR A 317 -31.24 -0.71 -15.33
CA THR A 317 -30.32 0.10 -14.52
C THR A 317 -29.81 -0.69 -13.31
N ARG A 318 -30.69 -1.38 -12.61
CA ARG A 318 -30.32 -2.25 -11.49
C ARG A 318 -29.33 -3.34 -11.90
N LYS A 319 -29.62 -4.03 -13.03
CA LYS A 319 -28.74 -5.04 -13.59
C LYS A 319 -27.36 -4.46 -13.95
N ASP A 320 -27.34 -3.30 -14.60
CA ASP A 320 -26.08 -2.65 -14.99
C ASP A 320 -25.30 -2.14 -13.77
N THR A 321 -26.01 -1.70 -12.71
CA THR A 321 -25.37 -1.32 -11.43
C THR A 321 -24.74 -2.54 -10.77
N HIS A 322 -25.44 -3.66 -10.71
CA HIS A 322 -24.91 -4.92 -10.20
C HIS A 322 -23.63 -5.34 -10.94
N GLN A 323 -23.69 -5.41 -12.27
CA GLN A 323 -22.52 -5.74 -13.10
C GLN A 323 -21.35 -4.76 -12.95
N ALA A 324 -21.64 -3.48 -12.72
CA ALA A 324 -20.62 -2.49 -12.46
C ALA A 324 -19.94 -2.70 -11.10
N MET A 325 -20.70 -3.08 -10.06
CA MET A 325 -20.17 -3.38 -8.72
C MET A 325 -19.39 -4.70 -8.73
N GLU A 326 -19.89 -5.72 -9.38
CA GLU A 326 -19.18 -6.99 -9.60
C GLU A 326 -17.83 -6.73 -10.29
N GLY A 327 -17.84 -6.01 -11.43
CA GLY A 327 -16.61 -5.66 -12.15
C GLY A 327 -15.63 -4.83 -11.31
N PHE A 328 -16.12 -3.92 -10.46
CA PHE A 328 -15.31 -3.13 -9.55
C PHE A 328 -14.59 -4.03 -8.52
N ILE A 329 -15.32 -4.94 -7.88
CA ILE A 329 -14.77 -5.90 -6.91
C ILE A 329 -13.75 -6.81 -7.58
N HIS A 330 -14.10 -7.42 -8.71
CA HIS A 330 -13.20 -8.31 -9.44
C HIS A 330 -11.90 -7.62 -9.84
N ASN A 331 -11.97 -6.42 -10.38
CA ASN A 331 -10.78 -5.66 -10.79
C ASN A 331 -9.84 -5.36 -9.63
N LEU A 332 -10.38 -5.01 -8.45
CA LEU A 332 -9.55 -4.71 -7.28
C LEU A 332 -8.89 -5.95 -6.64
N ASN A 333 -9.38 -7.14 -6.93
CA ASN A 333 -8.81 -8.41 -6.44
C ASN A 333 -7.93 -9.14 -7.46
N THR A 334 -8.07 -8.86 -8.74
CA THR A 334 -7.39 -9.61 -9.82
C THR A 334 -6.41 -8.79 -10.63
N MET A 335 -6.62 -7.48 -10.76
CA MET A 335 -5.72 -6.64 -11.52
C MET A 335 -4.56 -6.15 -10.64
N HIS A 336 -3.37 -6.52 -11.04
CA HIS A 336 -2.14 -6.15 -10.35
C HIS A 336 -1.54 -4.87 -10.93
N SER A 337 -1.08 -4.01 -10.07
CA SER A 337 -0.25 -2.84 -10.39
C SER A 337 1.07 -2.90 -9.63
N ARG A 338 1.86 -1.86 -9.62
CA ARG A 338 3.17 -1.79 -8.94
C ARG A 338 4.07 -2.99 -9.32
N GLY A 339 4.49 -2.99 -10.58
CA GLY A 339 5.35 -4.05 -11.12
C GLY A 339 4.61 -5.36 -11.41
N GLY A 340 3.28 -5.37 -11.43
CA GLY A 340 2.48 -6.55 -11.72
C GLY A 340 2.38 -7.54 -10.56
N ASN A 341 2.68 -7.12 -9.33
CA ASN A 341 2.72 -8.02 -8.19
C ASN A 341 1.81 -7.63 -7.00
N GLN A 342 1.21 -6.46 -7.03
CA GLN A 342 0.32 -6.01 -5.96
C GLN A 342 -1.09 -5.69 -6.47
N VAL A 343 -2.12 -6.22 -5.80
CA VAL A 343 -3.47 -5.67 -5.88
C VAL A 343 -3.55 -4.41 -5.01
N VAL A 344 -4.54 -3.55 -5.30
CA VAL A 344 -4.66 -2.25 -4.63
C VAL A 344 -5.17 -2.42 -3.21
N PHE A 345 -4.40 -1.97 -2.21
CA PHE A 345 -4.89 -1.85 -0.84
C PHE A 345 -5.90 -0.71 -0.76
N SER A 346 -7.16 -1.05 -0.94
CA SER A 346 -8.26 -0.10 -1.14
C SER A 346 -9.35 -0.26 -0.10
N SER A 347 -10.01 0.84 0.23
CA SER A 347 -11.22 0.86 1.06
C SER A 347 -12.27 1.80 0.47
N ILE A 348 -13.53 1.51 0.76
CA ILE A 348 -14.67 2.35 0.42
C ILE A 348 -15.56 2.54 1.64
N ASN A 349 -16.04 3.76 1.81
CA ASN A 349 -17.01 4.05 2.85
C ASN A 349 -18.34 4.42 2.18
N TYR A 350 -19.44 3.90 2.69
CA TYR A 350 -20.79 4.12 2.18
C TYR A 350 -21.82 3.95 3.31
N GLY A 351 -23.10 4.15 3.05
CA GLY A 351 -24.18 3.92 4.02
C GLY A 351 -25.04 5.13 4.32
N THR A 352 -24.64 6.32 3.91
CA THR A 352 -25.33 7.56 4.32
C THR A 352 -26.05 8.30 3.20
N ASP A 353 -25.96 7.85 1.94
CA ASP A 353 -26.78 8.39 0.87
C ASP A 353 -28.22 7.86 0.97
N THR A 354 -29.17 8.77 1.08
CA THR A 354 -30.61 8.46 1.17
C THR A 354 -31.31 8.50 -0.20
N SER A 355 -30.60 8.90 -1.26
CA SER A 355 -31.15 8.91 -2.61
C SER A 355 -31.46 7.48 -3.11
N PRO A 356 -32.47 7.28 -3.95
CA PRO A 356 -32.72 5.98 -4.57
C PRO A 356 -31.52 5.43 -5.32
N GLU A 357 -30.74 6.30 -5.95
CA GLU A 357 -29.51 5.97 -6.69
C GLU A 357 -28.41 5.44 -5.77
N GLY A 358 -28.14 6.15 -4.66
CA GLY A 358 -27.13 5.73 -3.69
C GLY A 358 -27.52 4.44 -2.99
N ARG A 359 -28.82 4.27 -2.66
CA ARG A 359 -29.35 3.02 -2.09
C ARG A 359 -29.20 1.84 -3.06
N MET A 360 -29.44 2.06 -4.36
CA MET A 360 -29.22 1.03 -5.38
C MET A 360 -27.74 0.66 -5.47
N VAL A 361 -26.83 1.62 -5.39
CA VAL A 361 -25.37 1.35 -5.36
C VAL A 361 -25.02 0.46 -4.15
N MET A 362 -25.50 0.83 -2.95
CA MET A 362 -25.23 0.07 -1.72
C MET A 362 -25.78 -1.36 -1.80
N GLU A 363 -27.02 -1.52 -2.25
CA GLU A 363 -27.67 -2.83 -2.36
C GLU A 363 -26.92 -3.72 -3.34
N GLU A 364 -26.60 -3.23 -4.54
CA GLU A 364 -25.96 -4.04 -5.56
C GLU A 364 -24.46 -4.28 -5.26
N LEU A 365 -23.79 -3.37 -4.53
CA LEU A 365 -22.46 -3.61 -4.02
C LEU A 365 -22.42 -4.75 -2.99
N LEU A 366 -23.36 -4.73 -2.04
CA LEU A 366 -23.47 -5.79 -1.03
C LEU A 366 -23.80 -7.14 -1.66
N ARG A 367 -24.73 -7.18 -2.64
CA ARG A 367 -25.05 -8.40 -3.39
C ARG A 367 -23.84 -8.96 -4.14
N ALA A 368 -23.14 -8.12 -4.89
CA ALA A 368 -21.94 -8.52 -5.63
C ALA A 368 -20.81 -8.99 -4.67
N THR A 369 -20.73 -8.44 -3.46
CA THR A 369 -19.79 -8.90 -2.44
C THR A 369 -20.18 -10.25 -1.85
N GLU A 370 -21.47 -10.48 -1.62
CA GLU A 370 -22.03 -11.76 -1.12
C GLU A 370 -21.84 -12.88 -2.15
N GLU A 371 -22.05 -12.62 -3.43
CA GLU A 371 -21.81 -13.55 -4.53
C GLU A 371 -20.34 -13.93 -4.67
N GLY A 372 -19.44 -13.03 -4.28
CA GLY A 372 -17.99 -13.26 -4.25
C GLY A 372 -17.33 -13.21 -5.62
N LEU A 373 -16.11 -13.76 -5.69
CA LEU A 373 -15.37 -13.91 -6.95
C LEU A 373 -15.80 -15.20 -7.65
N GLY A 374 -15.34 -15.44 -8.86
CA GLY A 374 -15.80 -16.44 -9.82
C GLY A 374 -16.30 -17.80 -9.33
N HIS A 375 -15.82 -18.30 -8.19
CA HIS A 375 -16.31 -19.52 -7.53
C HIS A 375 -16.85 -19.25 -6.12
N GLY A 376 -17.23 -18.01 -5.82
CA GLY A 376 -17.73 -17.62 -4.51
C GLY A 376 -16.62 -17.32 -3.47
N GLU A 377 -15.38 -17.11 -3.91
CA GLU A 377 -14.30 -16.70 -3.00
C GLU A 377 -14.59 -15.31 -2.43
N VAL A 378 -14.34 -15.16 -1.14
CA VAL A 378 -14.54 -13.87 -0.45
C VAL A 378 -13.55 -12.83 -0.98
N PRO A 379 -14.02 -11.68 -1.51
CA PRO A 379 -13.13 -10.63 -1.97
C PRO A 379 -12.40 -9.99 -0.78
N ILE A 380 -11.09 -9.76 -0.92
CA ILE A 380 -10.28 -9.09 0.09
C ILE A 380 -10.44 -7.56 -0.03
N PHE A 381 -10.51 -7.06 -1.25
CA PHE A 381 -10.61 -5.63 -1.56
C PHE A 381 -11.85 -5.31 -2.40
N PRO A 382 -12.39 -4.11 -2.26
CA PRO A 382 -12.04 -3.08 -1.27
C PRO A 382 -12.49 -3.49 0.14
N ILE A 383 -11.77 -3.03 1.17
CA ILE A 383 -12.27 -3.07 2.56
C ILE A 383 -13.51 -2.18 2.60
N GLN A 384 -14.62 -2.73 3.07
CA GLN A 384 -15.91 -2.05 3.10
C GLN A 384 -16.23 -1.51 4.48
N ILE A 385 -16.49 -0.21 4.56
CA ILE A 385 -16.82 0.49 5.80
C ILE A 385 -18.23 1.06 5.67
N PHE A 386 -19.21 0.36 6.28
CA PHE A 386 -20.59 0.83 6.34
C PHE A 386 -20.74 1.87 7.45
N LYS A 387 -21.14 3.08 7.07
CA LYS A 387 -21.38 4.18 8.00
C LYS A 387 -22.80 4.10 8.55
N VAL A 388 -22.90 3.95 9.86
CA VAL A 388 -24.17 4.01 10.57
C VAL A 388 -24.40 5.43 11.08
N LYS A 389 -25.58 5.99 10.79
CA LYS A 389 -25.99 7.31 11.25
C LYS A 389 -27.45 7.30 11.68
N GLU A 390 -27.71 7.73 12.90
CA GLU A 390 -29.08 7.85 13.46
C GLU A 390 -30.00 8.64 12.52
N GLY A 391 -31.19 8.10 12.27
CA GLY A 391 -32.22 8.69 11.40
C GLY A 391 -31.98 8.49 9.88
N ILE A 392 -30.92 7.77 9.50
CA ILE A 392 -30.62 7.44 8.09
C ILE A 392 -30.66 5.93 7.84
N ASN A 393 -30.01 5.15 8.70
CA ASN A 393 -29.93 3.70 8.58
C ASN A 393 -29.79 2.99 9.93
#